data_2ccf923e5bc2a20058a0d58e60367a11
#
_entry.id   2ccf923e5bc2a20058a0d58e60367a11
#
_cell.length_a   1.000
_cell.length_b   1.000
_cell.length_c   1.000
_cell.angle_alpha   90.00
_cell.angle_beta   90.00
_cell.angle_gamma   90.00
#
_symmetry.space_group_name_H-M   'P 1'
#
loop_
_entity.id
_entity.type
_entity.pdbx_description
1 polymer ?
#
loop_
_entity_poly.entity_id
_entity_poly.type
_entity_poly.pdbx_seq_one_letter_code
_entity_poly.pdbx_strand_id
1 'polypeptide(L)'
;MLRLLRIGLLAVPWLLASPPVQAVDPERQAILRETFQAAGRQEWERALRLAALAGDPLAAKTVRWLRMVEDGHPANFATVAQFLIGNPHWPGPEQLQLVAEERIVDPADHALIRRLFDARPPLTTRGHIRYAEALLDIGQQERGKELIRTAWVQGDFSAREEKRFLQKYRRLLSAADHIARLENLLWNQRRTSANRMLPLVPDGYRRLADARMRLQQRRNGVDEAIEAIPAELRADPGLTFDRMRWRRQKRLDSGVVEILLDPPDAIGRPELWWFERELQIRRALRKRDFDLAYRLASSHRQTAGEDFAEAEWLTGWLALRFAQQPNTALLHFTRLYDGVRAPVDRASAAYWAGRSAQAGGDLILAAEWYRTAAAVPIAYYGQLAAEELGEAGRPLPDPAPADDGQRAAFERQELVRVARMLIEADATDQLPPFLVRLGEQAMTPAEVGLVAELAATSGRPHLVAQVGRHAAYYGHTNHAAAFPLPEISGLMRPPPGDPEPALLLGVGRQESMFNPWVNSHAEASGL
;
A
#
# COMPACT_ATOMS: atom_id res chain seq x y z
N MET A 1 4.41 -84.26 10.92
CA MET A 1 5.33 -83.64 11.89
C MET A 1 5.98 -82.43 11.22
N LEU A 2 5.38 -81.23 11.32
CA LEU A 2 5.94 -79.92 10.92
C LEU A 2 6.07 -79.05 12.12
N ARG A 3 7.28 -78.66 12.49
CA ARG A 3 7.57 -77.73 13.57
C ARG A 3 7.48 -76.28 13.03
N LEU A 4 6.57 -75.52 13.56
CA LEU A 4 6.46 -74.07 13.34
C LEU A 4 7.49 -73.33 14.22
N LEU A 5 8.46 -72.66 13.54
CA LEU A 5 9.34 -71.69 14.18
C LEU A 5 8.59 -70.36 14.34
N ARG A 6 8.38 -69.93 15.59
CA ARG A 6 7.91 -68.59 15.93
C ARG A 6 9.14 -67.66 16.00
N ILE A 7 9.26 -66.71 15.05
CA ILE A 7 10.19 -65.59 15.13
C ILE A 7 9.47 -64.46 15.90
N GLY A 8 9.93 -64.20 17.13
CA GLY A 8 9.48 -63.04 17.89
C GLY A 8 10.15 -61.77 17.37
N LEU A 9 9.36 -60.86 16.80
CA LEU A 9 9.80 -59.48 16.51
C LEU A 9 9.81 -58.71 17.84
N LEU A 10 10.99 -58.38 18.34
CA LEU A 10 11.20 -57.37 19.38
C LEU A 10 11.06 -55.98 18.73
N ALA A 11 9.91 -55.36 18.94
CA ALA A 11 9.68 -53.95 18.66
C ALA A 11 10.46 -53.10 19.69
N VAL A 12 11.56 -52.49 19.29
CA VAL A 12 12.26 -51.47 20.06
C VAL A 12 11.48 -50.18 19.87
N PRO A 13 10.92 -49.55 20.90
CA PRO A 13 10.28 -48.24 20.77
C PRO A 13 11.40 -47.21 20.55
N TRP A 14 11.46 -46.61 19.35
CA TRP A 14 12.19 -45.38 19.13
C TRP A 14 11.49 -44.28 19.89
N LEU A 15 11.96 -43.96 21.09
CA LEU A 15 11.70 -42.73 21.77
C LEU A 15 12.35 -41.60 20.95
N LEU A 16 11.57 -40.95 20.10
CA LEU A 16 11.93 -39.65 19.52
C LEU A 16 12.09 -38.69 20.70
N ALA A 17 13.31 -38.50 21.16
CA ALA A 17 13.64 -37.43 22.10
C ALA A 17 13.39 -36.10 21.38
N SER A 18 12.29 -35.45 21.71
CA SER A 18 12.10 -34.03 21.39
C SER A 18 13.31 -33.27 21.90
N PRO A 19 13.91 -32.34 21.09
CA PRO A 19 15.01 -31.53 21.59
C PRO A 19 14.55 -30.82 22.85
N PRO A 20 15.41 -30.71 23.89
CA PRO A 20 15.05 -30.05 25.13
C PRO A 20 14.61 -28.61 24.80
N VAL A 21 13.36 -28.28 25.11
CA VAL A 21 12.93 -26.88 25.22
C VAL A 21 13.91 -26.26 26.22
N GLN A 22 14.77 -25.37 25.75
CA GLN A 22 15.66 -24.62 26.64
C GLN A 22 14.77 -23.97 27.69
N ALA A 23 14.94 -24.37 28.95
CA ALA A 23 14.21 -23.82 30.07
C ALA A 23 14.45 -22.29 30.04
N VAL A 24 13.37 -21.52 29.86
CA VAL A 24 13.39 -20.07 29.87
C VAL A 24 13.92 -19.67 31.25
N ASP A 25 14.99 -18.88 31.29
CA ASP A 25 15.50 -18.33 32.54
C ASP A 25 14.46 -17.35 33.11
N PRO A 26 13.80 -17.69 34.26
CA PRO A 26 12.71 -16.90 34.80
C PRO A 26 13.14 -15.47 35.16
N GLU A 27 14.40 -15.27 35.55
CA GLU A 27 14.93 -13.96 35.89
C GLU A 27 15.11 -13.10 34.63
N ARG A 28 15.67 -13.68 33.56
CA ARG A 28 15.78 -13.02 32.25
C ARG A 28 14.38 -12.66 31.69
N GLN A 29 13.42 -13.56 31.77
CA GLN A 29 12.06 -13.31 31.31
C GLN A 29 11.40 -12.15 32.08
N ALA A 30 11.57 -12.10 33.40
CA ALA A 30 11.06 -11.00 34.22
C ALA A 30 11.66 -9.65 33.82
N ILE A 31 12.99 -9.60 33.59
CA ILE A 31 13.69 -8.39 33.15
C ILE A 31 13.19 -7.97 31.77
N LEU A 32 13.04 -8.87 30.81
CA LEU A 32 12.52 -8.57 29.47
C LEU A 32 11.08 -8.03 29.52
N ARG A 33 10.22 -8.63 30.36
CA ARG A 33 8.85 -8.13 30.57
C ARG A 33 8.86 -6.70 31.09
N GLU A 34 9.65 -6.42 32.11
CA GLU A 34 9.76 -5.08 32.67
C GLU A 34 10.37 -4.09 31.65
N THR A 35 11.33 -4.53 30.84
CA THR A 35 11.93 -3.75 29.76
C THR A 35 10.86 -3.25 28.78
N PHE A 36 10.04 -4.15 28.24
CA PHE A 36 9.06 -3.78 27.24
C PHE A 36 7.80 -3.11 27.82
N GLN A 37 7.46 -3.35 29.09
CA GLN A 37 6.47 -2.54 29.80
C GLN A 37 6.94 -1.10 29.99
N ALA A 38 8.21 -0.89 30.38
CA ALA A 38 8.78 0.45 30.46
C ALA A 38 8.81 1.13 29.09
N ALA A 39 9.16 0.40 28.01
CA ALA A 39 9.11 0.92 26.65
C ALA A 39 7.68 1.33 26.24
N GLY A 40 6.67 0.52 26.53
CA GLY A 40 5.26 0.82 26.27
C GLY A 40 4.74 2.04 27.05
N ARG A 41 5.36 2.38 28.18
CA ARG A 41 5.08 3.61 28.93
C ARG A 41 5.97 4.80 28.54
N GLN A 42 6.77 4.63 27.47
CA GLN A 42 7.74 5.63 26.99
C GLN A 42 8.83 5.98 28.01
N GLU A 43 9.07 5.12 29.00
CA GLU A 43 10.16 5.26 29.99
C GLU A 43 11.50 4.79 29.38
N TRP A 44 11.93 5.43 28.28
CA TRP A 44 12.99 4.94 27.39
C TRP A 44 14.32 4.68 28.08
N GLU A 45 14.76 5.57 28.97
CA GLU A 45 16.02 5.41 29.69
C GLU A 45 15.98 4.24 30.68
N ARG A 46 14.82 4.01 31.30
CA ARG A 46 14.59 2.83 32.14
C ARG A 46 14.59 1.55 31.30
N ALA A 47 13.85 1.55 30.18
CA ALA A 47 13.80 0.41 29.28
C ALA A 47 15.20 0.02 28.75
N LEU A 48 16.04 1.01 28.38
CA LEU A 48 17.40 0.75 27.91
C LEU A 48 18.31 0.20 29.01
N ARG A 49 18.19 0.68 30.27
CA ARG A 49 18.93 0.10 31.39
C ARG A 49 18.51 -1.34 31.66
N LEU A 50 17.22 -1.64 31.67
CA LEU A 50 16.72 -2.99 31.88
C LEU A 50 17.14 -3.92 30.73
N ALA A 51 17.07 -3.48 29.48
CA ALA A 51 17.58 -4.23 28.33
C ALA A 51 19.07 -4.58 28.45
N ALA A 52 19.87 -3.68 28.98
CA ALA A 52 21.28 -3.95 29.25
C ALA A 52 21.48 -5.01 30.38
N LEU A 53 20.62 -5.00 31.39
CA LEU A 53 20.64 -6.02 32.46
C LEU A 53 20.24 -7.41 31.96
N ALA A 54 19.31 -7.48 30.98
CA ALA A 54 18.92 -8.75 30.33
C ALA A 54 20.10 -9.42 29.58
N GLY A 55 21.21 -8.70 29.36
CA GLY A 55 22.39 -9.22 28.66
C GLY A 55 22.19 -9.51 27.18
N ASP A 56 21.05 -9.09 26.60
CA ASP A 56 20.71 -9.33 25.21
C ASP A 56 20.80 -8.02 24.39
N PRO A 57 21.81 -7.89 23.50
CA PRO A 57 21.94 -6.70 22.64
C PRO A 57 20.72 -6.44 21.76
N LEU A 58 19.94 -7.50 21.45
CA LEU A 58 18.75 -7.42 20.63
C LEU A 58 17.60 -6.71 21.38
N ALA A 59 17.47 -6.92 22.69
CA ALA A 59 16.50 -6.20 23.52
C ALA A 59 16.75 -4.69 23.49
N ALA A 60 18.00 -4.27 23.69
CA ALA A 60 18.37 -2.86 23.62
C ALA A 60 18.18 -2.26 22.20
N LYS A 61 18.44 -3.04 21.14
CA LYS A 61 18.21 -2.64 19.76
C LYS A 61 16.72 -2.47 19.48
N THR A 62 15.87 -3.38 19.97
CA THR A 62 14.42 -3.31 19.84
C THR A 62 13.85 -2.08 20.55
N VAL A 63 14.29 -1.80 21.78
CA VAL A 63 13.89 -0.58 22.52
C VAL A 63 14.29 0.68 21.77
N ARG A 64 15.50 0.74 21.18
CA ARG A 64 15.92 1.89 20.36
C ARG A 64 15.04 2.07 19.13
N TRP A 65 14.67 0.98 18.46
CA TRP A 65 13.76 1.04 17.30
C TRP A 65 12.39 1.53 17.73
N LEU A 66 11.76 0.95 18.77
CA LEU A 66 10.48 1.40 19.33
C LEU A 66 10.50 2.90 19.63
N ARG A 67 11.57 3.35 20.25
CA ARG A 67 11.77 4.77 20.55
C ARG A 67 11.85 5.64 19.30
N MET A 68 12.44 5.16 18.20
CA MET A 68 12.58 5.93 16.96
C MET A 68 11.26 6.03 16.16
N VAL A 69 10.39 5.03 16.26
CA VAL A 69 9.07 5.03 15.57
C VAL A 69 7.99 5.75 16.37
N GLU A 70 8.24 6.06 17.64
CA GLU A 70 7.29 6.78 18.49
C GLU A 70 7.22 8.26 18.11
N ASP A 71 5.99 8.77 18.05
CA ASP A 71 5.72 10.17 17.69
C ASP A 71 6.39 11.15 18.69
N GLY A 72 6.99 12.22 18.14
CA GLY A 72 7.63 13.27 18.95
C GLY A 72 8.98 12.92 19.57
N HIS A 73 9.54 11.74 19.29
CA HIS A 73 10.81 11.31 19.87
C HIS A 73 12.00 12.21 19.44
N PRO A 74 12.97 12.55 20.32
CA PRO A 74 14.08 13.46 20.04
C PRO A 74 15.31 12.81 19.37
N ALA A 75 15.20 11.63 18.70
CA ALA A 75 16.34 11.06 17.98
C ALA A 75 16.84 12.04 16.90
N ASN A 76 18.15 12.26 16.83
CA ASN A 76 18.72 13.09 15.78
C ASN A 76 18.83 12.33 14.45
N PHE A 77 19.06 13.07 13.36
CA PHE A 77 19.23 12.52 12.02
C PHE A 77 20.23 11.37 11.96
N ALA A 78 21.43 11.57 12.58
CA ALA A 78 22.52 10.59 12.49
C ALA A 78 22.13 9.24 13.10
N THR A 79 21.45 9.24 14.24
CA THR A 79 20.99 8.02 14.89
C THR A 79 20.02 7.23 14.03
N VAL A 80 19.01 7.90 13.46
CA VAL A 80 17.99 7.23 12.64
C VAL A 80 18.58 6.79 11.29
N ALA A 81 19.40 7.63 10.64
CA ALA A 81 20.04 7.31 9.38
C ALA A 81 21.00 6.11 9.50
N GLN A 82 21.82 6.07 10.54
CA GLN A 82 22.72 4.93 10.81
C GLN A 82 21.94 3.65 11.08
N PHE A 83 20.82 3.76 11.82
CA PHE A 83 19.96 2.60 12.05
C PHE A 83 19.37 2.06 10.75
N LEU A 84 18.81 2.93 9.89
CA LEU A 84 18.24 2.55 8.58
C LEU A 84 19.27 1.90 7.67
N ILE A 85 20.47 2.47 7.58
CA ILE A 85 21.56 1.93 6.74
C ILE A 85 22.02 0.56 7.26
N GLY A 86 22.14 0.41 8.58
CA GLY A 86 22.61 -0.84 9.19
C GLY A 86 21.53 -1.93 9.29
N ASN A 87 20.24 -1.58 9.17
CA ASN A 87 19.12 -2.48 9.42
C ASN A 87 18.00 -2.36 8.37
N PRO A 88 18.29 -2.56 7.08
CA PRO A 88 17.31 -2.34 6.00
C PRO A 88 16.13 -3.32 6.05
N HIS A 89 16.28 -4.42 6.78
CA HIS A 89 15.26 -5.46 6.96
C HIS A 89 14.30 -5.19 8.14
N TRP A 90 14.57 -4.17 8.96
CA TRP A 90 13.70 -3.82 10.10
C TRP A 90 12.38 -3.17 9.65
N PRO A 91 11.32 -3.23 10.49
CA PRO A 91 10.00 -2.71 10.13
C PRO A 91 9.95 -1.20 9.93
N GLY A 92 9.01 -0.70 9.12
CA GLY A 92 8.70 0.71 8.95
C GLY A 92 9.84 1.58 8.40
N PRO A 93 10.64 1.12 7.40
CA PRO A 93 11.78 1.89 6.93
C PRO A 93 11.39 3.24 6.31
N GLU A 94 10.22 3.36 5.67
CA GLU A 94 9.71 4.62 5.14
C GLU A 94 9.37 5.61 6.25
N GLN A 95 8.70 5.15 7.30
CA GLN A 95 8.37 5.98 8.48
C GLN A 95 9.64 6.50 9.16
N LEU A 96 10.61 5.64 9.38
CA LEU A 96 11.90 6.04 9.95
C LEU A 96 12.65 7.02 9.04
N GLN A 97 12.56 6.86 7.72
CA GLN A 97 13.16 7.79 6.76
C GLN A 97 12.51 9.17 6.85
N LEU A 98 11.18 9.27 6.91
CA LEU A 98 10.47 10.53 7.11
C LEU A 98 10.94 11.21 8.40
N VAL A 99 11.03 10.46 9.50
CA VAL A 99 11.57 10.96 10.78
C VAL A 99 13.01 11.45 10.64
N ALA A 100 13.87 10.73 9.92
CA ALA A 100 15.25 11.16 9.68
C ALA A 100 15.29 12.47 8.87
N GLU A 101 14.53 12.55 7.76
CA GLU A 101 14.54 13.70 6.86
C GLU A 101 14.08 14.99 7.54
N GLU A 102 13.06 14.92 8.41
CA GLU A 102 12.59 16.06 9.18
C GLU A 102 13.64 16.64 10.13
N ARG A 103 14.61 15.81 10.53
CA ARG A 103 15.61 16.14 11.54
C ARG A 103 17.01 16.44 11.01
N ILE A 104 17.14 16.56 9.69
CA ILE A 104 18.37 17.06 9.09
C ILE A 104 18.51 18.54 9.42
N VAL A 105 19.52 18.89 10.23
CA VAL A 105 19.84 20.26 10.65
C VAL A 105 21.22 20.68 10.15
N ASP A 106 21.48 21.98 10.10
CA ASP A 106 22.80 22.52 9.75
C ASP A 106 23.71 22.64 10.98
N PRO A 107 25.02 22.36 10.86
CA PRO A 107 25.68 21.79 9.70
C PRO A 107 25.32 20.32 9.50
N ALA A 108 25.04 19.91 8.26
CA ALA A 108 24.62 18.55 7.95
C ALA A 108 25.83 17.66 7.59
N ASP A 109 25.79 16.39 8.01
CA ASP A 109 26.76 15.38 7.58
C ASP A 109 26.45 14.92 6.15
N HIS A 110 27.07 15.55 5.16
CA HIS A 110 26.88 15.26 3.75
C HIS A 110 27.28 13.82 3.37
N ALA A 111 28.27 13.23 4.06
CA ALA A 111 28.65 11.85 3.79
C ALA A 111 27.56 10.87 4.23
N LEU A 112 27.00 11.07 5.40
CA LEU A 112 25.89 10.24 5.90
C LEU A 112 24.61 10.44 5.09
N ILE A 113 24.31 11.69 4.68
CA ILE A 113 23.18 12.01 3.80
C ILE A 113 23.28 11.24 2.49
N ARG A 114 24.45 11.25 1.83
CA ARG A 114 24.65 10.47 0.59
C ARG A 114 24.49 8.98 0.84
N ARG A 115 25.10 8.42 1.87
CA ARG A 115 24.96 6.99 2.19
C ARG A 115 23.51 6.58 2.38
N LEU A 116 22.69 7.41 3.02
CA LEU A 116 21.27 7.14 3.19
C LEU A 116 20.52 7.22 1.85
N PHE A 117 20.69 8.33 1.11
CA PHE A 117 19.86 8.61 -0.06
C PHE A 117 20.34 7.94 -1.36
N ASP A 118 21.58 7.49 -1.43
CA ASP A 118 22.03 6.59 -2.51
C ASP A 118 21.35 5.21 -2.43
N ALA A 119 21.06 4.74 -1.21
CA ALA A 119 20.36 3.47 -0.98
C ALA A 119 18.81 3.63 -0.99
N ARG A 120 18.32 4.78 -0.55
CA ARG A 120 16.89 5.08 -0.38
C ARG A 120 16.62 6.53 -0.81
N PRO A 121 16.01 6.76 -2.00
CA PRO A 121 15.73 8.12 -2.47
C PRO A 121 14.97 8.96 -1.44
N PRO A 122 15.20 10.28 -1.36
CA PRO A 122 14.51 11.13 -0.40
C PRO A 122 13.00 11.17 -0.64
N LEU A 123 12.24 11.24 0.43
CA LEU A 123 10.77 11.26 0.44
C LEU A 123 10.21 12.68 0.60
N THR A 124 10.96 13.59 1.24
CA THR A 124 10.50 14.94 1.56
C THR A 124 11.24 16.02 0.78
N THR A 125 10.63 17.20 0.68
CA THR A 125 11.29 18.39 0.10
C THR A 125 12.63 18.68 0.79
N ARG A 126 12.69 18.54 2.12
CA ARG A 126 13.93 18.73 2.89
C ARG A 126 14.98 17.70 2.52
N GLY A 127 14.59 16.43 2.43
CA GLY A 127 15.47 15.34 2.00
C GLY A 127 16.07 15.61 0.62
N HIS A 128 15.24 15.99 -0.36
CA HIS A 128 15.71 16.35 -1.71
C HIS A 128 16.72 17.50 -1.68
N ILE A 129 16.46 18.56 -0.92
CA ILE A 129 17.37 19.72 -0.82
C ILE A 129 18.70 19.29 -0.21
N ARG A 130 18.67 18.55 0.91
CA ARG A 130 19.88 18.13 1.62
C ARG A 130 20.72 17.14 0.83
N TYR A 131 20.06 16.24 0.11
CA TYR A 131 20.77 15.34 -0.81
C TYR A 131 21.39 16.08 -1.98
N ALA A 132 20.67 17.04 -2.56
CA ALA A 132 21.22 17.91 -3.60
C ALA A 132 22.47 18.65 -3.13
N GLU A 133 22.43 19.27 -1.94
CA GLU A 133 23.60 19.96 -1.35
C GLU A 133 24.78 19.01 -1.20
N ALA A 134 24.55 17.81 -0.67
CA ALA A 134 25.57 16.80 -0.48
C ALA A 134 26.17 16.29 -1.81
N LEU A 135 25.40 16.26 -2.91
CA LEU A 135 25.89 15.92 -4.24
C LEU A 135 26.68 17.07 -4.88
N LEU A 136 26.20 18.31 -4.73
CA LEU A 136 26.89 19.50 -5.22
C LEU A 136 28.26 19.67 -4.56
N ASP A 137 28.37 19.36 -3.27
CA ASP A 137 29.61 19.42 -2.49
C ASP A 137 30.72 18.50 -3.03
N ILE A 138 30.35 17.33 -3.60
CA ILE A 138 31.30 16.40 -4.23
C ILE A 138 31.42 16.56 -5.75
N GLY A 139 30.87 17.66 -6.30
CA GLY A 139 30.99 17.97 -7.73
C GLY A 139 29.98 17.24 -8.63
N GLN A 140 28.99 16.51 -8.10
CA GLN A 140 27.91 15.91 -8.91
C GLN A 140 26.86 16.96 -9.30
N GLN A 141 27.29 17.92 -10.14
CA GLN A 141 26.53 19.13 -10.44
C GLN A 141 25.15 18.86 -11.05
N GLU A 142 25.05 17.97 -12.05
CA GLU A 142 23.78 17.77 -12.77
C GLU A 142 22.72 17.07 -11.89
N ARG A 143 23.11 16.02 -11.15
CA ARG A 143 22.19 15.36 -10.20
C ARG A 143 21.74 16.32 -9.09
N GLY A 144 22.67 17.10 -8.54
CA GLY A 144 22.34 18.08 -7.51
C GLY A 144 21.38 19.16 -8.02
N LYS A 145 21.60 19.70 -9.23
CA LYS A 145 20.69 20.68 -9.85
C LYS A 145 19.31 20.09 -10.13
N GLU A 146 19.23 18.85 -10.61
CA GLU A 146 17.96 18.17 -10.86
C GLU A 146 17.14 18.02 -9.58
N LEU A 147 17.76 17.60 -8.48
CA LEU A 147 17.09 17.49 -7.18
C LEU A 147 16.63 18.85 -6.65
N ILE A 148 17.39 19.92 -6.84
CA ILE A 148 16.96 21.28 -6.49
C ILE A 148 15.73 21.69 -7.31
N ARG A 149 15.70 21.41 -8.63
CA ARG A 149 14.53 21.68 -9.48
C ARG A 149 13.32 20.86 -9.05
N THR A 150 13.50 19.56 -8.77
CA THR A 150 12.44 18.68 -8.25
C THR A 150 11.89 19.22 -6.93
N ALA A 151 12.76 19.56 -5.99
CA ALA A 151 12.35 20.15 -4.71
C ALA A 151 11.58 21.47 -4.90
N TRP A 152 12.02 22.32 -5.88
CA TRP A 152 11.32 23.56 -6.20
C TRP A 152 9.92 23.31 -6.76
N VAL A 153 9.80 22.45 -7.75
CA VAL A 153 8.54 22.20 -8.47
C VAL A 153 7.52 21.50 -7.58
N GLN A 154 7.94 20.48 -6.85
CA GLN A 154 7.04 19.60 -6.09
C GLN A 154 6.89 20.00 -4.62
N GLY A 155 7.85 20.75 -4.08
CA GLY A 155 7.95 21.03 -2.65
C GLY A 155 6.84 21.93 -2.11
N ASP A 156 6.37 21.60 -0.91
CA ASP A 156 5.51 22.47 -0.12
C ASP A 156 6.38 23.38 0.77
N PHE A 157 6.28 24.68 0.55
CA PHE A 157 7.06 25.67 1.27
C PHE A 157 6.16 26.68 1.97
N SER A 158 6.44 26.99 3.21
CA SER A 158 5.98 28.23 3.82
C SER A 158 6.58 29.44 3.08
N ALA A 159 5.99 30.62 3.22
CA ALA A 159 6.50 31.84 2.59
C ALA A 159 7.96 32.14 2.98
N ARG A 160 8.34 31.84 4.22
CA ARG A 160 9.72 32.04 4.72
C ARG A 160 10.71 31.06 4.09
N GLU A 161 10.32 29.81 3.97
CA GLU A 161 11.16 28.76 3.34
C GLU A 161 11.32 29.02 1.84
N GLU A 162 10.24 29.36 1.14
CA GLU A 162 10.27 29.73 -0.27
C GLU A 162 11.23 30.89 -0.54
N LYS A 163 11.18 31.96 0.28
CA LYS A 163 12.11 33.08 0.18
C LYS A 163 13.56 32.66 0.39
N ARG A 164 13.84 31.82 1.40
CA ARG A 164 15.20 31.30 1.66
C ARG A 164 15.70 30.42 0.52
N PHE A 165 14.83 29.56 0.01
CA PHE A 165 15.13 28.68 -1.12
C PHE A 165 15.53 29.51 -2.35
N LEU A 166 14.74 30.50 -2.74
CA LEU A 166 15.03 31.41 -3.85
C LEU A 166 16.31 32.21 -3.62
N GLN A 167 16.57 32.70 -2.42
CA GLN A 167 17.83 33.40 -2.12
C GLN A 167 19.05 32.53 -2.38
N LYS A 168 18.98 31.22 -2.06
CA LYS A 168 20.10 30.29 -2.17
C LYS A 168 20.25 29.70 -3.58
N TYR A 169 19.14 29.32 -4.24
CA TYR A 169 19.16 28.48 -5.41
C TYR A 169 18.64 29.13 -6.69
N ARG A 170 18.25 30.42 -6.70
CA ARG A 170 17.64 31.07 -7.86
C ARG A 170 18.45 30.94 -9.16
N ARG A 171 19.80 30.85 -9.05
CA ARG A 171 20.71 30.71 -10.21
C ARG A 171 20.66 29.33 -10.86
N LEU A 172 20.09 28.34 -10.16
CA LEU A 172 19.91 26.98 -10.63
C LEU A 172 18.52 26.73 -11.25
N LEU A 173 17.63 27.73 -11.15
CA LEU A 173 16.26 27.67 -11.62
C LEU A 173 16.07 28.46 -12.90
N SER A 174 15.32 27.90 -13.84
CA SER A 174 14.90 28.52 -15.10
C SER A 174 13.46 29.06 -15.00
N ALA A 175 13.06 29.83 -16.00
CA ALA A 175 11.67 30.26 -16.14
C ALA A 175 10.71 29.06 -16.26
N ALA A 176 11.13 27.98 -16.92
CA ALA A 176 10.35 26.75 -17.03
C ALA A 176 10.11 26.09 -15.66
N ASP A 177 11.10 26.10 -14.76
CA ASP A 177 10.95 25.57 -13.40
C ASP A 177 9.93 26.38 -12.56
N HIS A 178 9.87 27.70 -12.78
CA HIS A 178 8.87 28.56 -12.13
C HIS A 178 7.46 28.30 -12.67
N ILE A 179 7.32 28.10 -13.98
CA ILE A 179 6.05 27.72 -14.62
C ILE A 179 5.60 26.36 -14.10
N ALA A 180 6.46 25.37 -14.12
CA ALA A 180 6.13 24.01 -13.64
C ALA A 180 5.70 24.01 -12.16
N ARG A 181 6.35 24.83 -11.32
CA ARG A 181 5.90 25.02 -9.92
C ARG A 181 4.53 25.65 -9.85
N LEU A 182 4.28 26.73 -10.60
CA LEU A 182 2.98 27.38 -10.63
C LEU A 182 1.88 26.38 -11.03
N GLU A 183 2.10 25.61 -12.09
CA GLU A 183 1.18 24.56 -12.53
C GLU A 183 0.92 23.52 -11.44
N ASN A 184 1.96 22.99 -10.80
CA ASN A 184 1.81 22.04 -9.70
C ASN A 184 0.98 22.63 -8.54
N LEU A 185 1.21 23.88 -8.18
CA LEU A 185 0.46 24.56 -7.13
C LEU A 185 -1.02 24.80 -7.50
N LEU A 186 -1.31 25.11 -8.77
CA LEU A 186 -2.67 25.26 -9.29
C LEU A 186 -3.42 23.92 -9.32
N TRP A 187 -2.78 22.84 -9.76
CA TRP A 187 -3.36 21.49 -9.72
C TRP A 187 -3.70 21.05 -8.29
N ASN A 188 -2.83 21.35 -7.32
CA ASN A 188 -3.03 21.05 -5.91
C ASN A 188 -3.88 22.11 -5.17
N GLN A 189 -4.42 23.12 -5.87
CA GLN A 189 -5.24 24.21 -5.31
C GLN A 189 -4.54 24.99 -4.18
N ARG A 190 -3.20 25.04 -4.20
CA ARG A 190 -2.36 25.77 -3.24
C ARG A 190 -2.31 27.27 -3.59
N ARG A 191 -3.45 27.95 -3.52
CA ARG A 191 -3.68 29.31 -4.00
C ARG A 191 -2.72 30.35 -3.42
N THR A 192 -2.49 30.32 -2.11
CA THR A 192 -1.60 31.27 -1.45
C THR A 192 -0.17 31.16 -2.00
N SER A 193 0.31 29.93 -2.20
CA SER A 193 1.62 29.67 -2.79
C SER A 193 1.64 30.02 -4.28
N ALA A 194 0.58 29.70 -5.04
CA ALA A 194 0.46 30.09 -6.45
C ALA A 194 0.51 31.61 -6.65
N ASN A 195 -0.16 32.38 -5.80
CA ASN A 195 -0.10 33.85 -5.85
C ASN A 195 1.34 34.39 -5.65
N ARG A 196 2.14 33.75 -4.79
CA ARG A 196 3.55 34.16 -4.61
C ARG A 196 4.42 33.87 -5.83
N MET A 197 3.99 32.92 -6.72
CA MET A 197 4.70 32.60 -7.95
C MET A 197 4.43 33.60 -9.08
N LEU A 198 3.36 34.37 -9.05
CA LEU A 198 2.97 35.25 -10.16
C LEU A 198 4.07 36.24 -10.59
N PRO A 199 4.87 36.86 -9.69
CA PRO A 199 5.97 37.72 -10.11
C PRO A 199 7.12 36.99 -10.83
N LEU A 200 7.20 35.67 -10.74
CA LEU A 200 8.31 34.85 -11.26
C LEU A 200 8.01 34.22 -12.63
N VAL A 201 6.78 34.39 -13.14
CA VAL A 201 6.35 33.79 -14.40
C VAL A 201 5.97 34.85 -15.44
N PRO A 202 6.01 34.53 -16.75
CA PRO A 202 5.57 35.42 -17.82
C PRO A 202 4.10 35.82 -17.68
N ASP A 203 3.72 36.95 -18.31
CA ASP A 203 2.37 37.53 -18.20
C ASP A 203 1.26 36.56 -18.65
N GLY A 204 1.45 35.82 -19.73
CA GLY A 204 0.47 34.82 -20.17
C GLY A 204 0.14 33.79 -19.10
N TYR A 205 1.14 33.31 -18.36
CA TYR A 205 0.93 32.36 -17.25
C TYR A 205 0.29 33.01 -16.02
N ARG A 206 0.50 34.33 -15.79
CA ARG A 206 -0.23 35.06 -14.75
C ARG A 206 -1.72 35.12 -15.05
N ARG A 207 -2.08 35.39 -16.33
CA ARG A 207 -3.49 35.41 -16.78
C ARG A 207 -4.13 34.03 -16.70
N LEU A 208 -3.39 32.99 -17.13
CA LEU A 208 -3.83 31.59 -16.98
C LEU A 208 -4.11 31.25 -15.51
N ALA A 209 -3.19 31.59 -14.60
CA ALA A 209 -3.34 31.34 -13.17
C ALA A 209 -4.53 32.10 -12.57
N ASP A 210 -4.77 33.37 -12.95
CA ASP A 210 -5.94 34.13 -12.49
C ASP A 210 -7.25 33.47 -12.92
N ALA A 211 -7.37 33.07 -14.19
CA ALA A 211 -8.55 32.38 -14.71
C ALA A 211 -8.78 31.05 -13.97
N ARG A 212 -7.75 30.22 -13.81
CA ARG A 212 -7.83 28.95 -13.08
C ARG A 212 -8.24 29.17 -11.62
N MET A 213 -7.65 30.12 -10.92
CA MET A 213 -7.99 30.43 -9.54
C MET A 213 -9.42 30.98 -9.39
N ARG A 214 -9.94 31.78 -10.35
CA ARG A 214 -11.35 32.22 -10.36
C ARG A 214 -12.30 31.04 -10.51
N LEU A 215 -12.01 30.12 -11.42
CA LEU A 215 -12.79 28.88 -11.62
C LEU A 215 -12.82 28.04 -10.32
N GLN A 216 -11.67 27.79 -9.72
CA GLN A 216 -11.54 27.02 -8.49
C GLN A 216 -12.28 27.64 -7.30
N GLN A 217 -12.38 28.98 -7.26
CA GLN A 217 -13.03 29.74 -6.20
C GLN A 217 -14.49 30.10 -6.53
N ARG A 218 -14.98 29.75 -7.71
CA ARG A 218 -16.33 30.10 -8.19
C ARG A 218 -16.60 31.61 -8.19
N ARG A 219 -15.58 32.43 -8.44
CA ARG A 219 -15.69 33.90 -8.51
C ARG A 219 -16.40 34.32 -9.80
N ASN A 220 -16.86 35.55 -9.83
CA ASN A 220 -17.37 36.21 -11.04
C ASN A 220 -16.21 36.62 -11.98
N GLY A 221 -16.53 36.98 -13.21
CA GLY A 221 -15.55 37.41 -14.21
C GLY A 221 -14.67 36.29 -14.74
N VAL A 222 -15.23 35.07 -14.84
CA VAL A 222 -14.53 33.90 -15.36
C VAL A 222 -14.31 33.99 -16.86
N ASP A 223 -15.33 34.44 -17.61
CA ASP A 223 -15.27 34.49 -19.08
C ASP A 223 -14.25 35.53 -19.53
N GLU A 224 -14.28 36.72 -18.94
CA GLU A 224 -13.30 37.78 -19.22
C GLU A 224 -11.87 37.35 -18.86
N ALA A 225 -11.69 36.61 -17.76
CA ALA A 225 -10.38 36.10 -17.38
C ALA A 225 -9.87 35.04 -18.37
N ILE A 226 -10.74 34.19 -18.91
CA ILE A 226 -10.38 33.20 -19.92
C ILE A 226 -10.07 33.88 -21.26
N GLU A 227 -10.82 34.87 -21.67
CA GLU A 227 -10.58 35.65 -22.90
C GLU A 227 -9.24 36.40 -22.85
N ALA A 228 -8.82 36.85 -21.68
CA ALA A 228 -7.54 37.51 -21.48
C ALA A 228 -6.32 36.56 -21.61
N ILE A 229 -6.51 35.23 -21.62
CA ILE A 229 -5.43 34.27 -21.79
C ILE A 229 -4.93 34.30 -23.24
N PRO A 230 -3.59 34.35 -23.50
CA PRO A 230 -3.03 34.21 -24.84
C PRO A 230 -3.51 32.92 -25.51
N ALA A 231 -3.69 32.96 -26.83
CA ALA A 231 -4.28 31.86 -27.60
C ALA A 231 -3.54 30.54 -27.41
N GLU A 232 -2.22 30.58 -27.35
CA GLU A 232 -1.34 29.43 -27.15
C GLU A 232 -1.51 28.72 -25.79
N LEU A 233 -2.06 29.41 -24.78
CA LEU A 233 -2.29 28.86 -23.45
C LEU A 233 -3.75 28.48 -23.19
N ARG A 234 -4.67 28.77 -24.11
CA ARG A 234 -6.11 28.46 -23.93
C ARG A 234 -6.41 26.97 -23.96
N ALA A 235 -5.53 26.16 -24.56
CA ALA A 235 -5.62 24.71 -24.57
C ALA A 235 -4.99 24.04 -23.32
N ASP A 236 -4.63 24.83 -22.29
CA ASP A 236 -4.04 24.31 -21.06
C ASP A 236 -4.95 23.24 -20.42
N PRO A 237 -4.43 22.03 -20.12
CA PRO A 237 -5.25 20.94 -19.59
C PRO A 237 -5.80 21.26 -18.20
N GLY A 238 -5.08 22.00 -17.38
CA GLY A 238 -5.52 22.41 -16.06
C GLY A 238 -6.64 23.46 -16.12
N LEU A 239 -6.61 24.37 -17.10
CA LEU A 239 -7.72 25.29 -17.36
C LEU A 239 -8.97 24.53 -17.77
N THR A 240 -8.85 23.55 -18.67
CA THR A 240 -9.98 22.73 -19.13
C THR A 240 -10.56 21.92 -17.99
N PHE A 241 -9.70 21.32 -17.14
CA PHE A 241 -10.11 20.62 -15.94
C PHE A 241 -10.85 21.54 -14.94
N ASP A 242 -10.30 22.71 -14.66
CA ASP A 242 -10.93 23.66 -13.73
C ASP A 242 -12.27 24.18 -14.27
N ARG A 243 -12.42 24.38 -15.59
CA ARG A 243 -13.71 24.70 -16.27
C ARG A 243 -14.72 23.57 -16.11
N MET A 244 -14.29 22.31 -16.31
CA MET A 244 -15.14 21.14 -16.13
C MET A 244 -15.66 21.05 -14.69
N ARG A 245 -14.78 21.16 -13.69
CA ARG A 245 -15.17 21.15 -12.27
C ARG A 245 -16.12 22.31 -11.93
N TRP A 246 -15.84 23.50 -12.43
CA TRP A 246 -16.72 24.66 -12.23
C TRP A 246 -18.12 24.41 -12.83
N ARG A 247 -18.21 23.89 -14.06
CA ARG A 247 -19.48 23.49 -14.69
C ARG A 247 -20.23 22.47 -13.83
N ARG A 248 -19.56 21.45 -13.33
CA ARG A 248 -20.19 20.47 -12.42
C ARG A 248 -20.75 21.11 -11.16
N GLN A 249 -19.99 21.99 -10.54
CA GLN A 249 -20.42 22.72 -9.32
C GLN A 249 -21.61 23.66 -9.59
N LYS A 250 -21.74 24.15 -10.82
CA LYS A 250 -22.89 24.95 -11.29
C LYS A 250 -24.03 24.06 -11.81
N ARG A 251 -23.94 22.73 -11.73
CA ARG A 251 -24.92 21.75 -12.23
C ARG A 251 -25.14 21.83 -13.75
N LEU A 252 -24.14 22.24 -14.51
CA LEU A 252 -24.14 22.30 -15.97
C LEU A 252 -23.60 20.97 -16.53
N ASP A 253 -24.31 19.86 -16.25
CA ASP A 253 -23.84 18.50 -16.49
C ASP A 253 -23.56 18.21 -17.98
N SER A 254 -24.34 18.78 -18.90
CA SER A 254 -24.10 18.62 -20.35
C SER A 254 -22.73 19.14 -20.76
N GLY A 255 -22.33 20.31 -20.25
CA GLY A 255 -21.02 20.89 -20.53
C GLY A 255 -19.86 20.15 -19.84
N VAL A 256 -20.14 19.37 -18.78
CA VAL A 256 -19.14 18.45 -18.18
C VAL A 256 -18.94 17.25 -19.10
N VAL A 257 -20.04 16.65 -19.56
CA VAL A 257 -20.02 15.49 -20.48
C VAL A 257 -19.31 15.84 -21.79
N GLU A 258 -19.58 17.02 -22.35
CA GLU A 258 -18.90 17.53 -23.56
C GLU A 258 -17.36 17.48 -23.39
N ILE A 259 -16.81 18.06 -22.32
CA ILE A 259 -15.37 18.07 -22.06
C ILE A 259 -14.81 16.66 -21.80
N LEU A 260 -15.57 15.79 -21.12
CA LEU A 260 -15.12 14.43 -20.84
C LEU A 260 -15.09 13.54 -22.09
N LEU A 261 -15.96 13.78 -23.06
CA LEU A 261 -15.99 13.03 -24.32
C LEU A 261 -14.94 13.53 -25.33
N ASP A 262 -14.59 14.81 -25.27
CA ASP A 262 -13.57 15.45 -26.12
C ASP A 262 -12.55 16.21 -25.26
N PRO A 263 -11.73 15.50 -24.46
CA PRO A 263 -10.71 16.13 -23.65
C PRO A 263 -9.51 16.55 -24.49
N PRO A 264 -8.69 17.51 -24.01
CA PRO A 264 -7.44 17.87 -24.67
C PRO A 264 -6.51 16.65 -24.80
N ASP A 265 -5.60 16.67 -25.79
CA ASP A 265 -4.65 15.57 -26.02
C ASP A 265 -3.83 15.22 -24.77
N ALA A 266 -3.28 16.24 -24.10
CA ALA A 266 -2.64 16.09 -22.81
C ALA A 266 -3.62 16.48 -21.69
N ILE A 267 -3.98 15.53 -20.82
CA ILE A 267 -4.90 15.80 -19.72
C ILE A 267 -4.21 16.15 -18.38
N GLY A 268 -2.88 16.09 -18.34
CA GLY A 268 -2.04 16.48 -17.21
C GLY A 268 -2.10 15.54 -16.01
N ARG A 269 -3.20 15.48 -15.31
CA ARG A 269 -3.42 14.66 -14.11
C ARG A 269 -4.57 13.68 -14.32
N PRO A 270 -4.35 12.51 -14.97
CA PRO A 270 -5.40 11.54 -15.32
C PRO A 270 -6.25 11.10 -14.12
N GLU A 271 -5.63 10.91 -12.97
CA GLU A 271 -6.28 10.51 -11.71
C GLU A 271 -7.40 11.48 -11.28
N LEU A 272 -7.18 12.79 -11.46
CA LEU A 272 -8.20 13.78 -11.12
C LEU A 272 -9.38 13.77 -12.11
N TRP A 273 -9.10 13.44 -13.38
CA TRP A 273 -10.12 13.32 -14.41
C TRP A 273 -10.98 12.08 -14.21
N TRP A 274 -10.40 10.99 -13.68
CA TRP A 274 -11.14 9.76 -13.44
C TRP A 274 -12.27 9.98 -12.45
N PHE A 275 -12.02 10.64 -11.34
CA PHE A 275 -13.06 10.96 -10.36
C PHE A 275 -14.25 11.71 -10.99
N GLU A 276 -14.00 12.74 -11.81
CA GLU A 276 -15.05 13.51 -12.45
C GLU A 276 -15.82 12.67 -13.49
N ARG A 277 -15.12 11.80 -14.20
CA ARG A 277 -15.65 10.88 -15.20
C ARG A 277 -16.55 9.82 -14.56
N GLU A 278 -16.05 9.14 -13.53
CA GLU A 278 -16.79 8.14 -12.76
C GLU A 278 -18.13 8.69 -12.23
N LEU A 279 -18.10 9.90 -11.71
CA LEU A 279 -19.32 10.57 -11.25
C LEU A 279 -20.37 10.72 -12.38
N GLN A 280 -19.96 11.07 -13.59
CA GLN A 280 -20.86 11.17 -14.74
C GLN A 280 -21.31 9.80 -15.24
N ILE A 281 -20.44 8.80 -15.23
CA ILE A 281 -20.78 7.41 -15.55
C ILE A 281 -21.90 6.92 -14.60
N ARG A 282 -21.72 7.10 -13.29
CA ARG A 282 -22.75 6.73 -12.29
C ARG A 282 -24.07 7.48 -12.48
N ARG A 283 -24.03 8.74 -12.94
CA ARG A 283 -25.24 9.50 -13.29
C ARG A 283 -25.93 8.95 -14.54
N ALA A 284 -25.16 8.62 -15.58
CA ALA A 284 -25.68 8.00 -16.80
C ALA A 284 -26.32 6.64 -16.50
N LEU A 285 -25.66 5.79 -15.71
CA LEU A 285 -26.21 4.50 -15.26
C LEU A 285 -27.54 4.64 -14.51
N ARG A 286 -27.65 5.61 -13.60
CA ARG A 286 -28.92 5.87 -12.87
C ARG A 286 -30.04 6.31 -13.81
N LYS A 287 -29.71 7.01 -14.90
CA LYS A 287 -30.66 7.41 -15.94
C LYS A 287 -30.90 6.32 -16.97
N ARG A 288 -30.25 5.16 -16.87
CA ARG A 288 -30.22 4.07 -17.83
C ARG A 288 -29.69 4.48 -19.22
N ASP A 289 -28.89 5.52 -19.28
CA ASP A 289 -28.17 5.93 -20.50
C ASP A 289 -26.83 5.16 -20.57
N PHE A 290 -26.95 3.90 -20.99
CA PHE A 290 -25.82 2.97 -21.01
C PHE A 290 -24.80 3.30 -22.11
N ASP A 291 -25.26 3.87 -23.23
CA ASP A 291 -24.39 4.34 -24.30
C ASP A 291 -23.47 5.45 -23.80
N LEU A 292 -24.03 6.48 -23.17
CA LEU A 292 -23.25 7.54 -22.58
C LEU A 292 -22.31 7.02 -21.50
N ALA A 293 -22.76 6.11 -20.64
CA ALA A 293 -21.93 5.51 -19.61
C ALA A 293 -20.71 4.81 -20.22
N TYR A 294 -20.91 4.01 -21.26
CA TYR A 294 -19.83 3.31 -21.96
C TYR A 294 -18.86 4.28 -22.66
N ARG A 295 -19.37 5.26 -23.40
CA ARG A 295 -18.53 6.27 -24.06
C ARG A 295 -17.66 7.06 -23.09
N LEU A 296 -18.22 7.43 -21.94
CA LEU A 296 -17.47 8.10 -20.87
C LEU A 296 -16.40 7.17 -20.28
N ALA A 297 -16.72 5.91 -20.03
CA ALA A 297 -15.78 4.96 -19.47
C ALA A 297 -14.64 4.65 -20.46
N SER A 298 -14.96 4.34 -21.71
CA SER A 298 -13.97 3.94 -22.74
C SER A 298 -12.94 5.01 -23.10
N SER A 299 -13.19 6.28 -22.73
CA SER A 299 -12.28 7.41 -22.99
C SER A 299 -11.45 7.82 -21.75
N HIS A 300 -11.20 6.93 -20.80
CA HIS A 300 -10.63 7.25 -19.48
C HIS A 300 -9.17 7.71 -19.47
N ARG A 301 -8.32 7.22 -20.37
CA ARG A 301 -6.87 7.55 -20.47
C ARG A 301 -6.03 7.25 -19.22
N GLN A 302 -6.53 6.39 -18.31
CA GLN A 302 -5.71 5.88 -17.20
C GLN A 302 -4.70 4.87 -17.72
N THR A 303 -3.50 4.83 -17.15
CA THR A 303 -2.40 3.97 -17.63
C THR A 303 -1.84 3.03 -16.56
N ALA A 304 -2.06 3.32 -15.28
CA ALA A 304 -1.57 2.53 -14.16
C ALA A 304 -2.31 2.89 -12.87
N GLY A 305 -2.14 2.07 -11.84
CA GLY A 305 -2.67 2.30 -10.49
C GLY A 305 -4.13 1.85 -10.33
N GLU A 306 -4.71 2.22 -9.18
CA GLU A 306 -6.08 1.83 -8.81
C GLU A 306 -7.13 2.40 -9.78
N ASP A 307 -6.98 3.66 -10.18
CA ASP A 307 -7.89 4.32 -11.13
C ASP A 307 -7.88 3.63 -12.51
N PHE A 308 -6.72 3.11 -12.96
CA PHE A 308 -6.62 2.31 -14.17
C PHE A 308 -7.40 1.00 -14.01
N ALA A 309 -7.20 0.32 -12.90
CA ALA A 309 -7.86 -0.96 -12.64
C ALA A 309 -9.40 -0.80 -12.61
N GLU A 310 -9.88 0.23 -11.94
CA GLU A 310 -11.31 0.55 -11.88
C GLU A 310 -11.86 0.94 -13.26
N ALA A 311 -11.13 1.77 -14.00
CA ALA A 311 -11.55 2.26 -15.31
C ALA A 311 -11.64 1.13 -16.34
N GLU A 312 -10.63 0.26 -16.43
CA GLU A 312 -10.65 -0.89 -17.35
C GLU A 312 -11.73 -1.90 -16.95
N TRP A 313 -11.88 -2.17 -15.64
CA TRP A 313 -12.93 -3.06 -15.16
C TRP A 313 -14.33 -2.52 -15.51
N LEU A 314 -14.59 -1.25 -15.20
CA LEU A 314 -15.90 -0.63 -15.47
C LEU A 314 -16.19 -0.55 -16.96
N THR A 315 -15.21 -0.23 -17.78
CA THR A 315 -15.35 -0.17 -19.24
C THR A 315 -15.65 -1.56 -19.82
N GLY A 316 -14.90 -2.58 -19.42
CA GLY A 316 -15.14 -3.97 -19.83
C GLY A 316 -16.52 -4.46 -19.41
N TRP A 317 -16.94 -4.15 -18.16
CA TRP A 317 -18.25 -4.52 -17.66
C TRP A 317 -19.40 -3.85 -18.44
N LEU A 318 -19.28 -2.55 -18.74
CA LEU A 318 -20.26 -1.82 -19.56
C LEU A 318 -20.31 -2.36 -20.99
N ALA A 319 -19.16 -2.64 -21.59
CA ALA A 319 -19.07 -3.25 -22.92
C ALA A 319 -19.80 -4.60 -22.98
N LEU A 320 -19.56 -5.47 -21.98
CA LEU A 320 -20.13 -6.81 -21.93
C LEU A 320 -21.65 -6.77 -21.65
N ARG A 321 -22.06 -6.02 -20.62
CA ARG A 321 -23.42 -6.11 -20.07
C ARG A 321 -24.44 -5.26 -20.80
N PHE A 322 -24.03 -4.13 -21.34
CA PHE A 322 -24.95 -3.14 -21.91
C PHE A 322 -24.69 -2.82 -23.37
N ALA A 323 -23.46 -2.75 -23.82
CA ALA A 323 -23.14 -2.50 -25.23
C ALA A 323 -23.13 -3.77 -26.08
N GLN A 324 -23.21 -4.96 -25.48
CA GLN A 324 -23.18 -6.27 -26.15
C GLN A 324 -21.93 -6.44 -27.06
N GLN A 325 -20.79 -5.96 -26.58
CA GLN A 325 -19.52 -6.00 -27.28
C GLN A 325 -18.51 -6.92 -26.54
N PRO A 326 -18.70 -8.25 -26.59
CA PRO A 326 -17.91 -9.19 -25.82
C PRO A 326 -16.41 -9.14 -26.16
N ASN A 327 -16.05 -8.97 -27.44
CA ASN A 327 -14.64 -8.87 -27.85
C ASN A 327 -13.96 -7.59 -27.33
N THR A 328 -14.68 -6.48 -27.28
CA THR A 328 -14.18 -5.24 -26.66
C THR A 328 -14.03 -5.39 -25.16
N ALA A 329 -14.98 -6.05 -24.50
CA ALA A 329 -14.91 -6.36 -23.08
C ALA A 329 -13.69 -7.25 -22.76
N LEU A 330 -13.47 -8.28 -23.57
CA LEU A 330 -12.29 -9.15 -23.45
C LEU A 330 -10.98 -8.35 -23.51
N LEU A 331 -10.88 -7.39 -24.43
CA LEU A 331 -9.70 -6.53 -24.55
C LEU A 331 -9.46 -5.72 -23.27
N HIS A 332 -10.50 -5.13 -22.68
CA HIS A 332 -10.39 -4.36 -21.44
C HIS A 332 -9.98 -5.23 -20.26
N PHE A 333 -10.58 -6.41 -20.10
CA PHE A 333 -10.22 -7.32 -19.02
C PHE A 333 -8.82 -7.93 -19.18
N THR A 334 -8.36 -8.15 -20.41
CA THR A 334 -6.97 -8.56 -20.68
C THR A 334 -5.99 -7.45 -20.30
N ARG A 335 -6.27 -6.19 -20.66
CA ARG A 335 -5.45 -5.04 -20.23
C ARG A 335 -5.44 -4.90 -18.72
N LEU A 336 -6.58 -5.09 -18.07
CA LEU A 336 -6.67 -5.09 -16.62
C LEU A 336 -5.78 -6.18 -16.01
N TYR A 337 -5.86 -7.41 -16.53
CA TYR A 337 -5.03 -8.54 -16.07
C TYR A 337 -3.54 -8.26 -16.16
N ASP A 338 -3.10 -7.64 -17.25
CA ASP A 338 -1.70 -7.29 -17.49
C ASP A 338 -1.24 -6.10 -16.63
N GLY A 339 -2.15 -5.17 -16.32
CA GLY A 339 -1.84 -3.94 -15.58
C GLY A 339 -1.86 -4.07 -14.06
N VAL A 340 -2.49 -5.12 -13.51
CA VAL A 340 -2.56 -5.35 -12.06
C VAL A 340 -1.59 -6.46 -11.63
N ARG A 341 -1.10 -6.38 -10.40
CA ARG A 341 -0.10 -7.32 -9.87
C ARG A 341 -0.66 -8.27 -8.81
N ALA A 342 -1.58 -7.79 -7.97
CA ALA A 342 -2.12 -8.61 -6.90
C ALA A 342 -2.91 -9.80 -7.47
N PRO A 343 -2.67 -11.02 -6.98
CA PRO A 343 -3.31 -12.24 -7.51
C PRO A 343 -4.83 -12.18 -7.48
N VAL A 344 -5.40 -11.55 -6.44
CA VAL A 344 -6.86 -11.41 -6.30
C VAL A 344 -7.44 -10.52 -7.42
N ASP A 345 -6.75 -9.41 -7.77
CA ASP A 345 -7.17 -8.52 -8.84
C ASP A 345 -7.01 -9.20 -10.21
N ARG A 346 -5.92 -9.94 -10.40
CA ARG A 346 -5.71 -10.75 -11.61
C ARG A 346 -6.77 -11.83 -11.78
N ALA A 347 -7.17 -12.50 -10.69
CA ALA A 347 -8.26 -13.47 -10.73
C ALA A 347 -9.59 -12.83 -11.13
N SER A 348 -9.88 -11.62 -10.63
CA SER A 348 -11.05 -10.84 -11.06
C SER A 348 -11.02 -10.54 -12.56
N ALA A 349 -9.91 -10.01 -13.05
CA ALA A 349 -9.74 -9.69 -14.47
C ALA A 349 -9.87 -10.94 -15.35
N ALA A 350 -9.22 -12.04 -14.97
CA ALA A 350 -9.28 -13.31 -15.70
C ALA A 350 -10.69 -13.91 -15.73
N TYR A 351 -11.43 -13.87 -14.61
CA TYR A 351 -12.83 -14.33 -14.59
C TYR A 351 -13.69 -13.55 -15.60
N TRP A 352 -13.60 -12.22 -15.58
CA TRP A 352 -14.39 -11.38 -16.49
C TRP A 352 -13.92 -11.50 -17.96
N ALA A 353 -12.62 -11.76 -18.20
CA ALA A 353 -12.12 -12.12 -19.53
C ALA A 353 -12.75 -13.45 -20.01
N GLY A 354 -12.82 -14.46 -19.13
CA GLY A 354 -13.52 -15.71 -19.41
C GLY A 354 -15.00 -15.52 -19.72
N ARG A 355 -15.72 -14.69 -18.94
CA ARG A 355 -17.11 -14.32 -19.19
C ARG A 355 -17.29 -13.62 -20.55
N SER A 356 -16.32 -12.80 -20.92
CA SER A 356 -16.34 -12.09 -22.21
C SER A 356 -16.10 -13.04 -23.38
N ALA A 357 -15.11 -13.93 -23.29
CA ALA A 357 -14.85 -14.96 -24.30
C ALA A 357 -16.05 -15.90 -24.46
N GLN A 358 -16.67 -16.34 -23.37
CA GLN A 358 -17.88 -17.17 -23.37
C GLN A 358 -19.04 -16.47 -24.08
N ALA A 359 -19.28 -15.18 -23.78
CA ALA A 359 -20.31 -14.38 -24.43
C ALA A 359 -20.03 -14.14 -25.93
N GLY A 360 -18.75 -14.14 -26.33
CA GLY A 360 -18.29 -14.08 -27.71
C GLY A 360 -18.36 -15.41 -28.45
N GLY A 361 -18.69 -16.53 -27.77
CA GLY A 361 -18.80 -17.87 -28.35
C GLY A 361 -17.49 -18.66 -28.38
N ASP A 362 -16.38 -18.11 -27.88
CA ASP A 362 -15.10 -18.81 -27.77
C ASP A 362 -14.98 -19.55 -26.43
N LEU A 363 -15.52 -20.77 -26.38
CA LEU A 363 -15.58 -21.58 -25.17
C LEU A 363 -14.19 -22.12 -24.78
N ILE A 364 -13.27 -22.26 -25.74
CA ILE A 364 -11.90 -22.74 -25.46
C ILE A 364 -11.14 -21.63 -24.69
N LEU A 365 -11.13 -20.45 -25.25
CA LEU A 365 -10.52 -19.27 -24.62
C LEU A 365 -11.18 -18.94 -23.27
N ALA A 366 -12.50 -19.09 -23.18
CA ALA A 366 -13.22 -18.90 -21.90
C ALA A 366 -12.70 -19.86 -20.82
N ALA A 367 -12.54 -21.14 -21.14
CA ALA A 367 -12.03 -22.13 -20.21
C ALA A 367 -10.57 -21.86 -19.79
N GLU A 368 -9.74 -21.33 -20.70
CA GLU A 368 -8.36 -20.93 -20.37
C GLU A 368 -8.33 -19.79 -19.35
N TRP A 369 -9.13 -18.76 -19.57
CA TRP A 369 -9.25 -17.63 -18.64
C TRP A 369 -9.85 -18.05 -17.29
N TYR A 370 -10.85 -18.93 -17.27
CA TYR A 370 -11.40 -19.48 -16.03
C TYR A 370 -10.36 -20.30 -15.25
N ARG A 371 -9.54 -21.13 -15.92
CA ARG A 371 -8.43 -21.83 -15.24
C ARG A 371 -7.42 -20.85 -14.64
N THR A 372 -7.13 -19.76 -15.36
CA THR A 372 -6.25 -18.69 -14.86
C THR A 372 -6.81 -18.04 -13.59
N ALA A 373 -8.10 -17.76 -13.55
CA ALA A 373 -8.74 -17.21 -12.36
C ALA A 373 -8.82 -18.24 -11.22
N ALA A 374 -9.21 -19.49 -11.51
CA ALA A 374 -9.35 -20.58 -10.54
C ALA A 374 -8.02 -20.98 -9.88
N ALA A 375 -6.88 -20.63 -10.49
CA ALA A 375 -5.56 -20.79 -9.88
C ALA A 375 -5.37 -19.95 -8.60
N VAL A 376 -6.29 -19.00 -8.31
CA VAL A 376 -6.30 -18.21 -7.07
C VAL A 376 -7.56 -18.53 -6.25
N PRO A 377 -7.63 -19.70 -5.61
CA PRO A 377 -8.87 -20.23 -5.02
C PRO A 377 -9.35 -19.46 -3.78
N ILE A 378 -8.51 -18.61 -3.18
CA ILE A 378 -8.90 -17.71 -2.09
C ILE A 378 -9.65 -16.47 -2.58
N ALA A 379 -9.57 -16.16 -3.89
CA ALA A 379 -10.27 -15.02 -4.46
C ALA A 379 -11.72 -15.42 -4.80
N TYR A 380 -12.65 -14.51 -4.55
CA TYR A 380 -14.07 -14.69 -4.90
C TYR A 380 -14.26 -15.07 -6.38
N TYR A 381 -13.58 -14.34 -7.28
CA TYR A 381 -13.65 -14.64 -8.71
C TYR A 381 -12.91 -15.91 -9.12
N GLY A 382 -11.91 -16.35 -8.32
CA GLY A 382 -11.29 -17.65 -8.49
C GLY A 382 -12.25 -18.80 -8.20
N GLN A 383 -13.07 -18.67 -7.16
CA GLN A 383 -14.12 -19.64 -6.82
C GLN A 383 -15.21 -19.67 -7.87
N LEU A 384 -15.71 -18.50 -8.33
CA LEU A 384 -16.68 -18.46 -9.41
C LEU A 384 -16.15 -19.08 -10.71
N ALA A 385 -14.86 -18.88 -11.00
CA ALA A 385 -14.25 -19.51 -12.18
C ALA A 385 -14.18 -21.04 -12.05
N ALA A 386 -13.89 -21.55 -10.85
CA ALA A 386 -13.94 -22.99 -10.58
C ALA A 386 -15.35 -23.57 -10.75
N GLU A 387 -16.41 -22.81 -10.38
CA GLU A 387 -17.80 -23.19 -10.65
C GLU A 387 -18.09 -23.30 -12.15
N GLU A 388 -17.65 -22.32 -12.95
CA GLU A 388 -17.81 -22.34 -14.41
C GLU A 388 -17.08 -23.52 -15.08
N LEU A 389 -16.02 -24.04 -14.44
CA LEU A 389 -15.28 -25.23 -14.87
C LEU A 389 -15.89 -26.55 -14.35
N GLY A 390 -16.92 -26.51 -13.51
CA GLY A 390 -17.48 -27.69 -12.85
C GLY A 390 -16.61 -28.25 -11.70
N GLU A 391 -15.70 -27.44 -11.16
CA GLU A 391 -14.78 -27.78 -10.06
C GLU A 391 -15.19 -27.15 -8.71
N ALA A 392 -16.47 -26.76 -8.57
CA ALA A 392 -16.98 -26.15 -7.36
C ALA A 392 -16.78 -27.04 -6.11
N GLY A 393 -16.46 -26.43 -4.98
CA GLY A 393 -16.31 -27.14 -3.70
C GLY A 393 -15.02 -27.97 -3.59
N ARG A 394 -14.10 -27.86 -4.51
CA ARG A 394 -12.79 -28.51 -4.39
C ARG A 394 -12.06 -27.99 -3.14
N PRO A 395 -11.64 -28.86 -2.22
CA PRO A 395 -10.87 -28.44 -1.05
C PRO A 395 -9.60 -27.70 -1.48
N LEU A 396 -9.28 -26.64 -0.72
CA LEU A 396 -7.99 -25.96 -0.89
C LEU A 396 -6.87 -26.97 -0.53
N PRO A 397 -5.81 -27.08 -1.35
CA PRO A 397 -4.69 -27.94 -1.02
C PRO A 397 -4.00 -27.41 0.24
N ASP A 398 -3.64 -28.32 1.15
CA ASP A 398 -2.83 -27.92 2.30
C ASP A 398 -1.50 -27.32 1.82
N PRO A 399 -1.07 -26.18 2.40
CA PRO A 399 0.22 -25.62 2.05
C PRO A 399 1.33 -26.61 2.40
N ALA A 400 2.30 -26.75 1.49
CA ALA A 400 3.47 -27.59 1.75
C ALA A 400 4.18 -27.09 3.03
N PRO A 401 4.46 -27.97 4.00
CA PRO A 401 5.17 -27.60 5.21
C PRO A 401 6.60 -27.16 4.87
N ALA A 402 7.15 -26.25 5.69
CA ALA A 402 8.55 -25.88 5.57
C ALA A 402 9.45 -27.06 5.89
N ASP A 403 10.49 -27.24 5.09
CA ASP A 403 11.53 -28.24 5.37
C ASP A 403 12.45 -27.82 6.53
N ASP A 404 13.30 -28.74 7.01
CA ASP A 404 14.21 -28.50 8.14
C ASP A 404 15.20 -27.36 7.84
N GLY A 405 15.64 -27.22 6.59
CA GLY A 405 16.55 -26.17 6.15
C GLY A 405 15.91 -24.79 6.22
N GLN A 406 14.67 -24.69 5.71
CA GLN A 406 13.85 -23.47 5.77
C GLN A 406 13.55 -23.09 7.23
N ARG A 407 13.17 -24.05 8.06
CA ARG A 407 12.90 -23.85 9.49
C ARG A 407 14.15 -23.36 10.22
N ALA A 408 15.30 -23.98 9.97
CA ALA A 408 16.57 -23.56 10.55
C ALA A 408 17.02 -22.18 10.05
N ALA A 409 16.77 -21.84 8.79
CA ALA A 409 17.05 -20.50 8.25
C ALA A 409 16.13 -19.43 8.87
N PHE A 410 14.86 -19.74 9.05
CA PHE A 410 13.87 -18.87 9.70
C PHE A 410 14.29 -18.54 11.14
N GLU A 411 14.66 -19.53 11.95
CA GLU A 411 15.07 -19.33 13.34
C GLU A 411 16.35 -18.46 13.49
N ARG A 412 17.20 -18.42 12.47
CA ARG A 412 18.39 -17.56 12.46
C ARG A 412 18.08 -16.09 12.16
N GLN A 413 16.91 -15.78 11.63
CA GLN A 413 16.55 -14.41 11.28
C GLN A 413 16.45 -13.53 12.53
N GLU A 414 17.02 -12.34 12.45
CA GLU A 414 17.03 -11.40 13.57
C GLU A 414 15.62 -11.01 14.02
N LEU A 415 14.71 -10.76 13.07
CA LEU A 415 13.32 -10.38 13.38
C LEU A 415 12.51 -11.50 14.00
N VAL A 416 12.80 -12.77 13.67
CA VAL A 416 12.20 -13.94 14.34
C VAL A 416 12.64 -13.99 15.80
N ARG A 417 13.91 -13.75 16.07
CA ARG A 417 14.43 -13.68 17.44
C ARG A 417 13.81 -12.52 18.22
N VAL A 418 13.59 -11.35 17.58
CA VAL A 418 12.86 -10.22 18.18
C VAL A 418 11.44 -10.63 18.51
N ALA A 419 10.72 -11.26 17.57
CA ALA A 419 9.33 -11.67 17.78
C ALA A 419 9.21 -12.69 18.94
N ARG A 420 10.10 -13.70 18.98
CA ARG A 420 10.13 -14.66 20.11
C ARG A 420 10.41 -13.99 21.44
N MET A 421 11.37 -13.06 21.49
CA MET A 421 11.68 -12.29 22.69
C MET A 421 10.48 -11.46 23.18
N LEU A 422 9.74 -10.81 22.25
CA LEU A 422 8.53 -10.07 22.60
C LEU A 422 7.42 -10.99 23.13
N ILE A 423 7.26 -12.17 22.55
CA ILE A 423 6.30 -13.19 23.02
C ILE A 423 6.71 -13.70 24.41
N GLU A 424 7.98 -14.05 24.61
CA GLU A 424 8.55 -14.46 25.90
C GLU A 424 8.33 -13.40 26.99
N ALA A 425 8.45 -12.13 26.63
CA ALA A 425 8.26 -10.99 27.53
C ALA A 425 6.78 -10.61 27.77
N ASP A 426 5.81 -11.31 27.14
CA ASP A 426 4.41 -10.93 27.13
C ASP A 426 4.14 -9.51 26.60
N ALA A 427 4.99 -9.07 25.65
CA ALA A 427 4.97 -7.74 25.03
C ALA A 427 4.27 -7.79 23.65
N THR A 428 3.18 -8.52 23.55
CA THR A 428 2.51 -8.85 22.28
C THR A 428 1.89 -7.65 21.57
N ASP A 429 1.68 -6.53 22.25
CA ASP A 429 1.23 -5.27 21.64
C ASP A 429 2.31 -4.63 20.72
N GLN A 430 3.58 -4.96 20.93
CA GLN A 430 4.72 -4.47 20.16
C GLN A 430 5.10 -5.42 19.00
N LEU A 431 4.46 -6.58 18.92
CA LEU A 431 4.77 -7.66 17.98
C LEU A 431 4.33 -7.40 16.52
N PRO A 432 3.17 -6.74 16.24
CA PRO A 432 2.61 -6.65 14.89
C PRO A 432 3.58 -6.14 13.81
N PRO A 433 4.37 -5.06 14.00
CA PRO A 433 5.26 -4.57 12.95
C PRO A 433 6.30 -5.60 12.52
N PHE A 434 6.79 -6.42 13.44
CA PHE A 434 7.79 -7.46 13.16
C PHE A 434 7.19 -8.62 12.38
N LEU A 435 5.99 -9.07 12.74
CA LEU A 435 5.28 -10.12 12.01
C LEU A 435 4.89 -9.70 10.60
N VAL A 436 4.38 -8.47 10.42
CA VAL A 436 4.09 -7.91 9.10
C VAL A 436 5.36 -7.89 8.26
N ARG A 437 6.47 -7.40 8.81
CA ARG A 437 7.74 -7.33 8.09
C ARG A 437 8.29 -8.71 7.72
N LEU A 438 8.19 -9.69 8.60
CA LEU A 438 8.52 -11.09 8.29
C LEU A 438 7.62 -11.65 7.17
N GLY A 439 6.33 -11.36 7.19
CA GLY A 439 5.39 -11.74 6.13
C GLY A 439 5.71 -11.08 4.79
N GLU A 440 6.17 -9.82 4.78
CA GLU A 440 6.64 -9.13 3.56
C GLU A 440 7.90 -9.77 2.97
N GLN A 441 8.75 -10.35 3.81
CA GLN A 441 10.01 -10.97 3.41
C GLN A 441 9.87 -12.45 3.04
N ALA A 442 8.75 -13.07 3.42
CA ALA A 442 8.44 -14.45 3.06
C ALA A 442 8.17 -14.56 1.55
N MET A 443 8.91 -15.44 0.87
CA MET A 443 8.88 -15.62 -0.59
C MET A 443 8.12 -16.87 -1.04
N THR A 444 7.71 -17.70 -0.08
CA THR A 444 6.99 -18.96 -0.35
C THR A 444 5.84 -19.16 0.64
N PRO A 445 4.79 -19.91 0.26
CA PRO A 445 3.71 -20.27 1.18
C PRO A 445 4.20 -21.02 2.44
N ALA A 446 5.28 -21.79 2.33
CA ALA A 446 5.89 -22.48 3.47
C ALA A 446 6.51 -21.50 4.48
N GLU A 447 7.23 -20.49 4.00
CA GLU A 447 7.79 -19.44 4.86
C GLU A 447 6.69 -18.60 5.52
N VAL A 448 5.61 -18.29 4.79
CA VAL A 448 4.41 -17.65 5.37
C VAL A 448 3.83 -18.50 6.50
N GLY A 449 3.81 -19.83 6.31
CA GLY A 449 3.41 -20.80 7.34
C GLY A 449 4.25 -20.66 8.61
N LEU A 450 5.58 -20.55 8.49
CA LEU A 450 6.48 -20.33 9.65
C LEU A 450 6.20 -19.02 10.40
N VAL A 451 5.94 -17.94 9.67
CA VAL A 451 5.55 -16.66 10.30
C VAL A 451 4.20 -16.78 11.00
N ALA A 452 3.25 -17.49 10.40
CA ALA A 452 1.94 -17.74 10.99
C ALA A 452 2.02 -18.64 12.25
N GLU A 453 2.86 -19.69 12.21
CA GLU A 453 3.15 -20.53 13.39
C GLU A 453 3.73 -19.68 14.53
N LEU A 454 4.70 -18.79 14.22
CA LEU A 454 5.27 -17.85 15.18
C LEU A 454 4.18 -16.90 15.75
N ALA A 455 3.34 -16.33 14.89
CA ALA A 455 2.24 -15.45 15.31
C ALA A 455 1.24 -16.19 16.22
N ALA A 456 0.93 -17.45 15.92
CA ALA A 456 0.01 -18.27 16.72
C ALA A 456 0.51 -18.49 18.15
N THR A 457 1.83 -18.56 18.38
CA THR A 457 2.39 -18.69 19.75
C THR A 457 2.10 -17.48 20.65
N SER A 458 1.67 -16.34 20.08
CA SER A 458 1.23 -15.17 20.85
C SER A 458 -0.18 -15.32 21.46
N GLY A 459 -0.93 -16.36 21.08
CA GLY A 459 -2.33 -16.52 21.49
C GLY A 459 -3.31 -15.51 20.86
N ARG A 460 -2.88 -14.77 19.82
CA ARG A 460 -3.66 -13.70 19.17
C ARG A 460 -4.01 -14.07 17.71
N PRO A 461 -5.21 -14.63 17.43
CA PRO A 461 -5.59 -15.09 16.09
C PRO A 461 -5.54 -14.00 15.02
N HIS A 462 -5.83 -12.75 15.39
CA HIS A 462 -5.78 -11.62 14.46
C HIS A 462 -4.36 -11.39 13.86
N LEU A 463 -3.31 -11.70 14.60
CA LEU A 463 -1.94 -11.58 14.08
C LEU A 463 -1.65 -12.63 13.01
N VAL A 464 -2.19 -13.83 13.15
CA VAL A 464 -2.10 -14.89 12.12
C VAL A 464 -2.84 -14.44 10.86
N ALA A 465 -4.08 -13.93 11.01
CA ALA A 465 -4.88 -13.42 9.89
C ALA A 465 -4.20 -12.26 9.16
N GLN A 466 -3.53 -11.35 9.89
CA GLN A 466 -2.77 -10.24 9.30
C GLN A 466 -1.61 -10.75 8.44
N VAL A 467 -0.81 -11.69 8.94
CA VAL A 467 0.30 -12.32 8.21
C VAL A 467 -0.20 -12.95 6.91
N GLY A 468 -1.23 -13.80 7.01
CA GLY A 468 -1.78 -14.50 5.85
C GLY A 468 -2.40 -13.56 4.81
N ARG A 469 -3.13 -12.53 5.24
CA ARG A 469 -3.71 -11.51 4.34
C ARG A 469 -2.63 -10.73 3.61
N HIS A 470 -1.61 -10.31 4.33
CA HIS A 470 -0.52 -9.53 3.76
C HIS A 470 0.27 -10.34 2.72
N ALA A 471 0.65 -11.57 3.06
CA ALA A 471 1.34 -12.47 2.15
C ALA A 471 0.51 -12.80 0.89
N ALA A 472 -0.80 -12.99 1.03
CA ALA A 472 -1.70 -13.24 -0.09
C ALA A 472 -1.75 -12.06 -1.08
N TYR A 473 -1.64 -10.82 -0.61
CA TYR A 473 -1.55 -9.63 -1.46
C TYR A 473 -0.32 -9.67 -2.37
N TYR A 474 0.81 -10.20 -1.88
CA TYR A 474 2.04 -10.37 -2.66
C TYR A 474 2.13 -11.69 -3.43
N GLY A 475 1.11 -12.53 -3.38
CA GLY A 475 1.06 -13.78 -4.14
C GLY A 475 1.62 -15.02 -3.42
N HIS A 476 2.04 -14.89 -2.17
CA HIS A 476 2.57 -16.00 -1.36
C HIS A 476 1.48 -16.56 -0.45
N THR A 477 0.41 -17.07 -1.05
CA THR A 477 -0.78 -17.49 -0.30
C THR A 477 -0.52 -18.75 0.52
N ASN A 478 -0.68 -18.63 1.84
CA ASN A 478 -0.90 -19.74 2.75
C ASN A 478 -2.34 -19.59 3.29
N HIS A 479 -3.24 -20.44 2.83
CA HIS A 479 -4.66 -20.26 3.17
C HIS A 479 -4.97 -20.57 4.65
N ALA A 480 -4.22 -21.45 5.31
CA ALA A 480 -4.37 -21.68 6.74
C ALA A 480 -4.03 -20.42 7.55
N ALA A 481 -2.99 -19.67 7.12
CA ALA A 481 -2.66 -18.37 7.71
C ALA A 481 -3.67 -17.28 7.32
N ALA A 482 -4.13 -17.26 6.06
CA ALA A 482 -5.06 -16.24 5.57
C ALA A 482 -6.47 -16.37 6.17
N PHE A 483 -6.88 -17.59 6.51
CA PHE A 483 -8.20 -17.91 7.06
C PHE A 483 -8.04 -18.78 8.33
N PRO A 484 -7.43 -18.25 9.40
CA PRO A 484 -7.30 -18.98 10.65
C PRO A 484 -8.70 -19.27 11.21
N LEU A 485 -8.84 -20.42 11.85
CA LEU A 485 -10.07 -20.82 12.54
C LEU A 485 -9.86 -20.61 14.05
N PRO A 486 -10.17 -19.42 14.59
CA PRO A 486 -10.07 -19.20 16.03
C PRO A 486 -11.13 -20.01 16.76
N GLU A 487 -10.77 -20.58 17.92
CA GLU A 487 -11.72 -21.22 18.82
C GLU A 487 -12.60 -20.16 19.50
N ILE A 488 -13.64 -19.73 18.82
CA ILE A 488 -14.64 -18.82 19.38
C ILE A 488 -15.77 -19.67 19.93
N SER A 489 -15.87 -19.74 21.26
CA SER A 489 -16.93 -20.51 21.94
C SER A 489 -18.30 -20.01 21.48
N GLY A 490 -19.15 -20.96 21.06
CA GLY A 490 -20.51 -20.69 20.57
C GLY A 490 -20.64 -20.48 19.05
N LEU A 491 -19.63 -20.02 18.34
CA LEU A 491 -19.68 -19.85 16.87
C LEU A 491 -19.54 -21.18 16.11
N MET A 492 -18.82 -22.16 16.67
CA MET A 492 -18.58 -23.45 16.01
C MET A 492 -19.78 -24.42 16.07
N ARG A 493 -20.76 -24.13 16.89
CA ARG A 493 -22.01 -24.92 17.04
C ARG A 493 -23.20 -23.98 17.27
N PRO A 494 -23.64 -23.24 16.25
CA PRO A 494 -24.77 -22.34 16.41
C PRO A 494 -26.05 -23.12 16.68
N PRO A 495 -27.01 -22.57 17.44
CA PRO A 495 -28.35 -23.10 17.57
C PRO A 495 -29.03 -23.27 16.20
N PRO A 496 -30.04 -24.18 16.10
CA PRO A 496 -30.81 -24.29 14.87
C PRO A 496 -31.50 -22.98 14.49
N GLY A 497 -31.26 -22.51 13.28
CA GLY A 497 -31.79 -21.24 12.75
C GLY A 497 -30.79 -20.07 12.74
N ASP A 498 -29.66 -20.22 13.40
CA ASP A 498 -28.58 -19.24 13.31
C ASP A 498 -27.79 -19.35 11.97
N PRO A 499 -27.09 -18.29 11.54
CA PRO A 499 -26.23 -18.34 10.37
C PRO A 499 -25.17 -19.43 10.51
N GLU A 500 -24.76 -20.01 9.37
CA GLU A 500 -23.70 -21.02 9.36
C GLU A 500 -22.36 -20.46 9.90
N PRO A 501 -21.54 -21.28 10.58
CA PRO A 501 -20.27 -20.85 11.16
C PRO A 501 -19.32 -20.19 10.16
N ALA A 502 -19.28 -20.68 8.93
CA ALA A 502 -18.44 -20.12 7.87
C ALA A 502 -18.78 -18.66 7.56
N LEU A 503 -20.08 -18.30 7.52
CA LEU A 503 -20.54 -16.93 7.31
C LEU A 503 -20.14 -16.03 8.50
N LEU A 504 -20.34 -16.50 9.72
CA LEU A 504 -19.99 -15.74 10.94
C LEU A 504 -18.48 -15.48 11.02
N LEU A 505 -17.66 -16.51 10.77
CA LEU A 505 -16.21 -16.39 10.71
C LEU A 505 -15.75 -15.47 9.57
N GLY A 506 -16.40 -15.55 8.41
CA GLY A 506 -16.12 -14.69 7.27
C GLY A 506 -16.37 -13.21 7.59
N VAL A 507 -17.50 -12.89 8.25
CA VAL A 507 -17.83 -11.53 8.69
C VAL A 507 -16.85 -11.06 9.75
N GLY A 508 -16.61 -11.84 10.82
CA GLY A 508 -15.65 -11.46 11.87
C GLY A 508 -14.24 -11.22 11.35
N ARG A 509 -13.79 -12.03 10.36
CA ARG A 509 -12.53 -11.80 9.68
C ARG A 509 -12.54 -10.50 8.88
N GLN A 510 -13.60 -10.20 8.16
CA GLN A 510 -13.70 -9.00 7.32
C GLN A 510 -13.75 -7.72 8.15
N GLU A 511 -14.50 -7.72 9.24
CA GLU A 511 -14.73 -6.54 10.08
C GLU A 511 -13.52 -6.22 10.98
N SER A 512 -12.99 -7.21 11.69
CA SER A 512 -11.94 -7.01 12.69
C SER A 512 -10.70 -7.90 12.54
N MET A 513 -10.68 -8.84 11.60
CA MET A 513 -9.71 -9.93 11.55
C MET A 513 -9.61 -10.70 12.88
N PHE A 514 -10.71 -10.85 13.58
CA PHE A 514 -10.78 -11.45 14.92
C PHE A 514 -10.01 -10.67 16.01
N ASN A 515 -9.84 -9.36 15.84
CA ASN A 515 -9.20 -8.51 16.83
C ASN A 515 -10.25 -7.89 17.77
N PRO A 516 -10.34 -8.34 19.02
CA PRO A 516 -11.35 -7.86 19.97
C PRO A 516 -11.07 -6.46 20.51
N TRP A 517 -9.89 -5.91 20.25
CA TRP A 517 -9.49 -4.56 20.72
C TRP A 517 -9.73 -3.46 19.69
N VAL A 518 -10.21 -3.81 18.50
CA VAL A 518 -10.55 -2.80 17.48
C VAL A 518 -11.97 -2.30 17.70
N ASN A 519 -12.12 -0.98 17.81
CA ASN A 519 -13.41 -0.31 17.88
C ASN A 519 -13.65 0.48 16.59
N SER A 520 -14.87 0.40 16.05
CA SER A 520 -15.28 1.25 14.92
C SER A 520 -15.56 2.69 15.39
N HIS A 521 -15.69 3.62 14.45
CA HIS A 521 -16.14 4.98 14.75
C HIS A 521 -17.57 5.04 15.36
N ALA A 522 -18.34 3.96 15.22
CA ALA A 522 -19.67 3.80 15.81
C ALA A 522 -19.65 2.98 17.12
N GLU A 523 -18.48 2.86 17.76
CA GLU A 523 -18.25 2.14 19.03
C GLU A 523 -18.57 0.63 18.99
N ALA A 524 -18.64 0.02 17.80
CA ALA A 524 -18.73 -1.42 17.69
C ALA A 524 -17.35 -2.05 17.93
N SER A 525 -17.28 -3.01 18.86
CA SER A 525 -16.06 -3.76 19.16
C SER A 525 -15.88 -4.93 18.20
N GLY A 526 -14.61 -5.31 17.93
CA GLY A 526 -14.28 -6.51 17.18
C GLY A 526 -14.65 -7.81 17.90
N LEU A 527 -14.70 -8.90 17.12
CA LEU A 527 -14.92 -10.27 17.64
C LEU A 527 -13.60 -10.89 18.08
#